data_0b835e03c5eacef9ac89f16c6d698d70
#
_entry.id   0b835e03c5eacef9ac89f16c6d698d70
#
_cell.length_a   1.000
_cell.length_b   1.000
_cell.length_c   1.000
_cell.angle_alpha   90.00
_cell.angle_beta   90.00
_cell.angle_gamma   90.00
#
_symmetry.space_group_name_H-M   'P 1'
#
loop_
_entity.id
_entity.type
_entity.pdbx_description
1 polymer ?
#
loop_
_entity_poly.entity_id
_entity_poly.type
_entity_poly.pdbx_seq_one_letter_code
_entity_poly.pdbx_strand_id
1 'polypeptide(L)'
;MKNQTFGIEIEMNHITRRMAAQVIARTLPSGTLGDGATVRHIGGHTYDVWEVEGVDGRVWKVMRDGSIAGPEQEKTEVVSPVCKWKDIELVQEVVRALREAGAVAHSSCGIHVHIGLGEHTPKTLRNLVNIVNSREDLLTQALQISPERRDCWCLPVDQTFLRHLNTQRPRTSDDLARLWYRYSGKYGERPDADQNWQRYRREHYDPSRYRLLNLHSVFSKGTIEFRAFNSTLHAGEVKSYIQLCMAMSHMALKSASASPRRPETDNPAYTFRCWLLRLEMNGPEFKTAREHLMKHMPGNAAWRNGSATTRRVS
;
A
#
# COMPACT_ATOMS: atom_id res chain seq x y z
N MET A 1 -4.52 -7.32 14.13
CA MET A 1 -4.44 -7.24 12.66
C MET A 1 -5.83 -7.15 12.04
N LYS A 2 -6.71 -8.15 12.22
CA LYS A 2 -8.00 -8.25 11.51
C LYS A 2 -9.04 -7.18 11.85
N ASN A 3 -8.83 -6.40 12.91
CA ASN A 3 -9.73 -5.30 13.32
C ASN A 3 -9.41 -3.95 12.62
N GLN A 4 -8.31 -3.88 11.89
CA GLN A 4 -7.95 -2.70 11.12
C GLN A 4 -8.85 -2.57 9.88
N THR A 5 -9.02 -1.35 9.41
CA THR A 5 -9.65 -1.06 8.13
C THR A 5 -8.59 -0.80 7.07
N PHE A 6 -8.93 -1.07 5.82
CA PHE A 6 -8.10 -0.73 4.67
C PHE A 6 -8.92 -0.14 3.53
N GLY A 7 -8.26 0.53 2.61
CA GLY A 7 -8.73 0.90 1.28
C GLY A 7 -7.66 0.55 0.26
N ILE A 8 -8.05 0.41 -0.99
CA ILE A 8 -7.11 0.14 -2.08
C ILE A 8 -7.45 0.96 -3.30
N GLU A 9 -6.43 1.53 -3.92
CA GLU A 9 -6.47 2.20 -5.22
C GLU A 9 -5.73 1.29 -6.21
N ILE A 10 -6.34 0.96 -7.35
CA ILE A 10 -5.78 0.06 -8.37
C ILE A 10 -5.84 0.77 -9.71
N GLU A 11 -4.68 1.14 -10.23
CA GLU A 11 -4.54 1.76 -11.54
C GLU A 11 -4.45 0.69 -12.63
N MET A 12 -5.11 0.94 -13.76
CA MET A 12 -5.15 0.04 -14.93
C MET A 12 -5.46 0.82 -16.21
N ASN A 13 -5.22 0.16 -17.36
CA ASN A 13 -5.65 0.66 -18.66
C ASN A 13 -6.37 -0.46 -19.47
N HIS A 14 -6.64 -0.22 -20.78
CA HIS A 14 -7.41 -1.11 -21.67
C HIS A 14 -8.86 -1.34 -21.23
N ILE A 15 -9.36 -0.60 -20.28
CA ILE A 15 -10.75 -0.58 -19.86
C ILE A 15 -11.19 0.87 -19.62
N THR A 16 -12.39 1.23 -20.09
CA THR A 16 -12.92 2.57 -19.80
C THR A 16 -13.50 2.61 -18.40
N ARG A 17 -13.49 3.80 -17.78
CA ARG A 17 -14.07 4.02 -16.45
C ARG A 17 -15.52 3.54 -16.34
N ARG A 18 -16.34 3.81 -17.39
CA ARG A 18 -17.71 3.31 -17.47
C ARG A 18 -17.79 1.79 -17.45
N MET A 19 -16.97 1.11 -18.26
CA MET A 19 -16.94 -0.36 -18.28
C MET A 19 -16.50 -0.92 -16.94
N ALA A 20 -15.43 -0.36 -16.34
CA ALA A 20 -14.96 -0.80 -15.03
C ALA A 20 -16.04 -0.64 -13.96
N ALA A 21 -16.78 0.49 -13.93
CA ALA A 21 -17.90 0.70 -13.02
C ALA A 21 -19.01 -0.34 -13.21
N GLN A 22 -19.36 -0.67 -14.46
CA GLN A 22 -20.36 -1.70 -14.76
C GLN A 22 -19.90 -3.10 -14.35
N VAL A 23 -18.62 -3.43 -14.54
CA VAL A 23 -18.05 -4.70 -14.10
C VAL A 23 -18.10 -4.81 -12.58
N ILE A 24 -17.71 -3.78 -11.85
CA ILE A 24 -17.80 -3.75 -10.39
C ILE A 24 -19.24 -3.96 -9.95
N ALA A 25 -20.21 -3.24 -10.53
CA ALA A 25 -21.62 -3.37 -10.16
C ALA A 25 -22.17 -4.78 -10.30
N ARG A 26 -21.74 -5.51 -11.35
CA ARG A 26 -22.15 -6.91 -11.58
C ARG A 26 -21.46 -7.90 -10.63
N THR A 27 -20.32 -7.52 -10.07
CA THR A 27 -19.51 -8.35 -9.16
C THR A 27 -19.96 -8.18 -7.71
N LEU A 28 -20.50 -7.01 -7.35
CA LEU A 28 -20.97 -6.76 -5.99
C LEU A 28 -22.18 -7.64 -5.65
N PRO A 29 -22.31 -8.08 -4.39
CA PRO A 29 -23.45 -8.89 -3.95
C PRO A 29 -24.78 -8.20 -4.26
N SER A 30 -25.76 -8.98 -4.69
CA SER A 30 -27.16 -8.53 -4.83
C SER A 30 -27.89 -8.57 -3.49
N GLY A 31 -28.86 -7.69 -3.30
CA GLY A 31 -29.73 -7.69 -2.13
C GLY A 31 -30.70 -8.89 -2.13
N THR A 32 -31.36 -9.11 -1.00
CA THR A 32 -32.33 -10.19 -0.81
C THR A 32 -33.54 -10.06 -1.71
N LEU A 33 -33.85 -8.89 -2.24
CA LEU A 33 -34.95 -8.60 -3.17
C LEU A 33 -34.51 -8.57 -4.63
N GLY A 34 -33.27 -9.00 -4.94
CA GLY A 34 -32.71 -8.96 -6.30
C GLY A 34 -32.19 -7.58 -6.71
N ASP A 35 -32.18 -6.61 -5.81
CA ASP A 35 -31.62 -5.29 -6.06
C ASP A 35 -30.11 -5.42 -6.22
N GLY A 36 -29.57 -4.90 -7.34
CA GLY A 36 -28.15 -4.87 -7.63
C GLY A 36 -27.50 -3.54 -7.23
N ALA A 37 -26.17 -3.46 -7.38
CA ALA A 37 -25.46 -2.23 -7.19
C ALA A 37 -25.86 -1.14 -8.20
N THR A 38 -25.87 0.12 -7.76
CA THR A 38 -26.24 1.27 -8.58
C THR A 38 -24.98 1.94 -9.14
N VAL A 39 -24.97 2.26 -10.44
CA VAL A 39 -23.89 2.98 -11.11
C VAL A 39 -24.32 4.40 -11.41
N ARG A 40 -23.53 5.38 -10.97
CA ARG A 40 -23.77 6.80 -11.23
C ARG A 40 -22.55 7.45 -11.85
N HIS A 41 -22.74 8.24 -12.89
CA HIS A 41 -21.70 9.11 -13.44
C HIS A 41 -21.75 10.47 -12.74
N ILE A 42 -20.77 10.74 -11.92
CA ILE A 42 -20.65 12.03 -11.20
C ILE A 42 -19.99 13.09 -12.08
N GLY A 43 -19.15 12.66 -13.02
CA GLY A 43 -18.41 13.54 -13.93
C GLY A 43 -17.24 14.24 -13.24
N GLY A 44 -17.03 15.51 -13.61
CA GLY A 44 -15.92 16.34 -13.16
C GLY A 44 -14.78 16.42 -14.18
N HIS A 45 -14.35 17.65 -14.50
CA HIS A 45 -13.36 17.90 -15.58
C HIS A 45 -12.00 17.24 -15.33
N THR A 46 -11.60 17.07 -14.05
CA THR A 46 -10.27 16.54 -13.70
C THR A 46 -10.26 15.04 -13.58
N TYR A 47 -11.27 14.44 -12.93
CA TYR A 47 -11.25 13.04 -12.52
C TYR A 47 -12.27 12.14 -13.21
N ASP A 48 -13.31 12.71 -13.87
CA ASP A 48 -14.37 11.95 -14.56
C ASP A 48 -14.85 10.75 -13.74
N VAL A 49 -15.44 11.05 -12.59
CA VAL A 49 -15.76 10.05 -11.55
C VAL A 49 -17.03 9.28 -11.86
N TRP A 50 -16.96 7.96 -11.72
CA TRP A 50 -18.07 7.03 -11.66
C TRP A 50 -18.15 6.44 -10.25
N GLU A 51 -19.34 6.40 -9.68
CA GLU A 51 -19.61 5.78 -8.39
C GLU A 51 -20.44 4.50 -8.57
N VAL A 52 -20.06 3.46 -7.83
CA VAL A 52 -20.79 2.20 -7.77
C VAL A 52 -21.17 1.97 -6.31
N GLU A 53 -22.44 2.17 -6.00
CA GLU A 53 -22.98 1.98 -4.66
C GLU A 53 -23.55 0.56 -4.54
N GLY A 54 -22.96 -0.23 -3.64
CA GLY A 54 -23.45 -1.57 -3.31
C GLY A 54 -24.71 -1.52 -2.44
N VAL A 55 -25.40 -2.64 -2.34
CA VAL A 55 -26.60 -2.80 -1.49
C VAL A 55 -26.33 -2.57 0.01
N ASP A 56 -25.07 -2.62 0.41
CA ASP A 56 -24.63 -2.30 1.77
C ASP A 56 -24.33 -0.80 1.98
N GLY A 57 -24.63 0.05 1.00
CA GLY A 57 -24.41 1.48 1.01
C GLY A 57 -22.93 1.92 0.86
N ARG A 58 -22.02 0.98 0.65
CA ARG A 58 -20.60 1.31 0.42
C ARG A 58 -20.39 1.68 -1.05
N VAL A 59 -19.58 2.71 -1.29
CA VAL A 59 -19.34 3.28 -2.61
C VAL A 59 -17.93 2.97 -3.09
N TRP A 60 -17.82 2.26 -4.20
CA TRP A 60 -16.61 2.16 -5.01
C TRP A 60 -16.56 3.36 -5.95
N LYS A 61 -15.36 3.87 -6.21
CA LYS A 61 -15.15 4.92 -7.19
C LYS A 61 -14.29 4.42 -8.33
N VAL A 62 -14.64 4.83 -9.53
CA VAL A 62 -13.82 4.62 -10.72
C VAL A 62 -13.54 5.98 -11.30
N MET A 63 -12.27 6.34 -11.41
CA MET A 63 -11.88 7.70 -11.76
C MET A 63 -10.68 7.71 -12.69
N ARG A 64 -10.43 8.88 -13.25
CA ARG A 64 -9.26 9.15 -14.07
C ARG A 64 -8.04 9.38 -13.19
N ASP A 65 -6.93 8.69 -13.48
CA ASP A 65 -5.61 9.14 -13.03
C ASP A 65 -4.77 9.57 -14.24
N GLY A 66 -4.30 10.82 -14.21
CA GLY A 66 -3.52 11.43 -15.30
C GLY A 66 -2.12 10.84 -15.46
N SER A 67 -1.58 10.14 -14.45
CA SER A 67 -0.26 9.52 -14.49
C SER A 67 -0.22 8.25 -15.33
N ILE A 68 -1.38 7.61 -15.55
CA ILE A 68 -1.50 6.39 -16.34
C ILE A 68 -1.22 6.69 -17.81
N ALA A 69 -0.35 5.90 -18.44
CA ALA A 69 -0.08 6.01 -19.87
C ALA A 69 -1.22 5.39 -20.71
N GLY A 70 -1.42 5.90 -21.93
CA GLY A 70 -2.41 5.37 -22.85
C GLY A 70 -3.52 6.36 -23.20
N PRO A 71 -4.56 5.89 -23.92
CA PRO A 71 -5.70 6.71 -24.30
C PRO A 71 -6.43 7.31 -23.10
N GLU A 72 -6.88 8.52 -23.21
CA GLU A 72 -7.47 9.29 -22.10
C GLU A 72 -8.69 8.60 -21.45
N GLN A 73 -9.51 7.94 -22.26
CA GLN A 73 -10.70 7.21 -21.78
C GLN A 73 -10.37 5.90 -21.03
N GLU A 74 -9.13 5.39 -21.18
CA GLU A 74 -8.66 4.14 -20.59
C GLU A 74 -7.76 4.35 -19.36
N LYS A 75 -7.47 5.61 -19.01
CA LYS A 75 -6.77 5.94 -17.77
C LYS A 75 -7.71 5.75 -16.59
N THR A 76 -7.70 4.55 -16.05
CA THR A 76 -8.70 4.10 -15.08
C THR A 76 -8.06 3.72 -13.75
N GLU A 77 -8.51 4.36 -12.68
CA GLU A 77 -8.22 4.02 -11.30
C GLU A 77 -9.49 3.55 -10.61
N VAL A 78 -9.42 2.41 -9.94
CA VAL A 78 -10.49 1.87 -9.11
C VAL A 78 -10.14 2.08 -7.65
N VAL A 79 -11.00 2.77 -6.90
CA VAL A 79 -10.85 3.06 -5.48
C VAL A 79 -11.92 2.31 -4.70
N SER A 80 -11.50 1.44 -3.79
CA SER A 80 -12.43 0.71 -2.93
C SER A 80 -13.06 1.61 -1.86
N PRO A 81 -14.23 1.27 -1.32
CA PRO A 81 -14.68 1.84 -0.05
C PRO A 81 -13.75 1.44 1.11
N VAL A 82 -14.05 1.93 2.31
CA VAL A 82 -13.41 1.42 3.52
C VAL A 82 -13.78 -0.04 3.72
N CYS A 83 -12.77 -0.90 3.70
CA CYS A 83 -12.87 -2.35 3.78
C CYS A 83 -12.35 -2.88 5.11
N LYS A 84 -12.79 -4.09 5.48
CA LYS A 84 -12.28 -4.88 6.61
C LYS A 84 -11.66 -6.18 6.10
N TRP A 85 -11.00 -6.91 6.97
CA TRP A 85 -10.37 -8.19 6.64
C TRP A 85 -11.27 -9.14 5.84
N LYS A 86 -12.55 -9.24 6.19
CA LYS A 86 -13.53 -10.10 5.51
C LYS A 86 -13.81 -9.67 4.05
N ASP A 87 -13.55 -8.41 3.72
CA ASP A 87 -13.82 -7.86 2.38
C ASP A 87 -12.68 -8.13 1.39
N ILE A 88 -11.55 -8.72 1.84
CA ILE A 88 -10.41 -9.06 0.96
C ILE A 88 -10.84 -9.98 -0.18
N GLU A 89 -11.75 -10.91 0.08
CA GLU A 89 -12.26 -11.82 -0.95
C GLU A 89 -13.06 -11.06 -2.01
N LEU A 90 -13.95 -10.17 -1.61
CA LEU A 90 -14.71 -9.31 -2.54
C LEU A 90 -13.76 -8.45 -3.40
N VAL A 91 -12.71 -7.88 -2.81
CA VAL A 91 -11.69 -7.16 -3.59
C VAL A 91 -11.04 -8.07 -4.62
N GLN A 92 -10.74 -9.33 -4.27
CA GLN A 92 -10.17 -10.30 -5.20
C GLN A 92 -11.13 -10.65 -6.34
N GLU A 93 -12.44 -10.77 -6.06
CA GLU A 93 -13.48 -11.01 -7.08
C GLU A 93 -13.57 -9.84 -8.05
N VAL A 94 -13.59 -8.59 -7.55
CA VAL A 94 -13.57 -7.39 -8.38
C VAL A 94 -12.32 -7.35 -9.27
N VAL A 95 -11.14 -7.66 -8.73
CA VAL A 95 -9.89 -7.69 -9.51
C VAL A 95 -9.95 -8.75 -10.63
N ARG A 96 -10.48 -9.95 -10.35
CA ARG A 96 -10.64 -11.01 -11.36
C ARG A 96 -11.60 -10.55 -12.47
N ALA A 97 -12.75 -9.99 -12.09
CA ALA A 97 -13.75 -9.51 -13.04
C ALA A 97 -13.22 -8.40 -13.95
N LEU A 98 -12.46 -7.44 -13.40
CA LEU A 98 -11.81 -6.38 -14.18
C LEU A 98 -10.81 -6.96 -15.18
N ARG A 99 -9.97 -7.92 -14.77
CA ARG A 99 -9.03 -8.62 -15.66
C ARG A 99 -9.75 -9.38 -16.76
N GLU A 100 -10.82 -10.10 -16.44
CA GLU A 100 -11.65 -10.85 -17.39
C GLU A 100 -12.38 -9.92 -18.38
N ALA A 101 -12.67 -8.69 -17.99
CA ALA A 101 -13.22 -7.66 -18.85
C ALA A 101 -12.18 -6.98 -19.75
N GLY A 102 -10.91 -7.41 -19.70
CA GLY A 102 -9.83 -6.93 -20.56
C GLY A 102 -8.96 -5.82 -19.96
N ALA A 103 -9.13 -5.45 -18.71
CA ALA A 103 -8.22 -4.51 -18.05
C ALA A 103 -6.79 -5.07 -17.97
N VAL A 104 -5.80 -4.18 -18.13
CA VAL A 104 -4.37 -4.50 -18.11
C VAL A 104 -3.64 -3.64 -17.09
N ALA A 105 -2.76 -4.26 -16.33
CA ALA A 105 -1.80 -3.56 -15.48
C ALA A 105 -0.59 -3.14 -16.34
N HIS A 106 -0.44 -1.86 -16.60
CA HIS A 106 0.67 -1.30 -17.36
C HIS A 106 1.81 -0.86 -16.43
N SER A 107 3.03 -0.71 -16.95
CA SER A 107 4.21 -0.29 -16.16
C SER A 107 4.07 1.12 -15.53
N SER A 108 3.24 2.00 -16.11
CA SER A 108 2.90 3.30 -15.52
C SER A 108 1.91 3.21 -14.36
N CYS A 109 1.24 2.06 -14.19
CA CYS A 109 0.21 1.86 -13.18
C CYS A 109 0.80 1.40 -11.85
N GLY A 110 0.16 1.77 -10.75
CA GLY A 110 0.50 1.32 -9.41
C GLY A 110 -0.70 0.82 -8.62
N ILE A 111 -0.41 0.28 -7.46
CA ILE A 111 -1.40 -0.02 -6.43
C ILE A 111 -1.01 0.74 -5.16
N HIS A 112 -1.99 1.40 -4.55
CA HIS A 112 -1.84 2.03 -3.26
C HIS A 112 -2.74 1.34 -2.24
N VAL A 113 -2.16 0.98 -1.09
CA VAL A 113 -2.92 0.39 0.01
C VAL A 113 -2.95 1.39 1.17
N HIS A 114 -4.14 1.74 1.59
CA HIS A 114 -4.39 2.62 2.73
C HIS A 114 -4.81 1.79 3.93
N ILE A 115 -4.17 2.00 5.07
CA ILE A 115 -4.60 1.45 6.35
C ILE A 115 -5.18 2.58 7.18
N GLY A 116 -6.38 2.39 7.72
CA GLY A 116 -6.99 3.38 8.60
C GLY A 116 -6.09 3.72 9.78
N LEU A 117 -5.97 4.99 10.11
CA LEU A 117 -5.10 5.46 11.21
C LEU A 117 -5.45 4.79 12.55
N GLY A 118 -6.75 4.60 12.84
CA GLY A 118 -7.24 3.89 14.02
C GLY A 118 -6.53 4.33 15.31
N GLU A 119 -5.92 3.37 16.01
CA GLU A 119 -5.24 3.59 17.29
C GLU A 119 -3.76 4.03 17.14
N HIS A 120 -3.30 4.34 15.93
CA HIS A 120 -1.93 4.80 15.74
C HIS A 120 -1.70 6.16 16.41
N THR A 121 -0.59 6.22 17.12
CA THR A 121 -0.04 7.43 17.76
C THR A 121 1.27 7.81 17.08
N PRO A 122 1.84 8.99 17.31
CA PRO A 122 3.17 9.34 16.80
C PRO A 122 4.25 8.31 17.13
N LYS A 123 4.17 7.67 18.30
CA LYS A 123 5.07 6.59 18.71
C LYS A 123 4.91 5.36 17.81
N THR A 124 3.71 4.90 17.55
CA THR A 124 3.47 3.71 16.72
C THR A 124 3.70 3.99 15.24
N LEU A 125 3.45 5.21 14.77
CA LEU A 125 3.84 5.65 13.41
C LEU A 125 5.37 5.66 13.26
N ARG A 126 6.12 6.13 14.28
CA ARG A 126 7.58 5.99 14.30
C ARG A 126 8.02 4.53 14.23
N ASN A 127 7.37 3.63 14.98
CA ASN A 127 7.63 2.19 14.89
C ASN A 127 7.41 1.69 13.46
N LEU A 128 6.32 2.10 12.81
CA LEU A 128 6.02 1.70 11.43
C LEU A 128 7.08 2.18 10.44
N VAL A 129 7.49 3.45 10.52
CA VAL A 129 8.59 3.98 9.69
C VAL A 129 9.86 3.17 9.89
N ASN A 130 10.20 2.84 11.14
CA ASN A 130 11.39 2.03 11.45
C ASN A 130 11.27 0.60 10.91
N ILE A 131 10.10 -0.04 11.02
CA ILE A 131 9.82 -1.37 10.46
C ILE A 131 10.01 -1.36 8.95
N VAL A 132 9.41 -0.40 8.25
CA VAL A 132 9.51 -0.26 6.81
C VAL A 132 10.96 -0.01 6.40
N ASN A 133 11.63 1.00 6.96
CA ASN A 133 13.02 1.33 6.63
C ASN A 133 13.95 0.13 6.84
N SER A 134 13.76 -0.61 7.93
CA SER A 134 14.63 -1.75 8.26
C SER A 134 14.52 -2.91 7.27
N ARG A 135 13.52 -2.94 6.40
CA ARG A 135 13.27 -4.02 5.42
C ARG A 135 13.06 -3.50 3.99
N GLU A 136 13.32 -2.23 3.75
CA GLU A 136 13.04 -1.56 2.49
C GLU A 136 13.74 -2.23 1.30
N ASP A 137 15.00 -2.64 1.46
CA ASP A 137 15.75 -3.34 0.40
C ASP A 137 15.11 -4.72 0.08
N LEU A 138 14.73 -5.45 1.13
CA LEU A 138 14.05 -6.75 0.98
C LEU A 138 12.65 -6.59 0.39
N LEU A 139 11.92 -5.53 0.77
CA LEU A 139 10.62 -5.20 0.19
C LEU A 139 10.75 -4.83 -1.29
N THR A 140 11.72 -3.99 -1.65
CA THR A 140 12.01 -3.62 -3.03
C THR A 140 12.26 -4.85 -3.89
N GLN A 141 13.04 -5.80 -3.37
CA GLN A 141 13.35 -7.06 -4.06
C GLN A 141 12.14 -8.00 -4.14
N ALA A 142 11.43 -8.22 -3.03
CA ALA A 142 10.27 -9.11 -2.97
C ALA A 142 9.12 -8.64 -3.88
N LEU A 143 8.88 -7.34 -3.91
CA LEU A 143 7.80 -6.70 -4.67
C LEU A 143 8.21 -6.35 -6.11
N GLN A 144 9.49 -6.57 -6.47
CA GLN A 144 10.03 -6.21 -7.80
C GLN A 144 9.68 -4.77 -8.19
N ILE A 145 9.83 -3.82 -7.23
CA ILE A 145 9.47 -2.42 -7.47
C ILE A 145 10.29 -1.90 -8.65
N SER A 146 9.62 -1.41 -9.68
CA SER A 146 10.32 -0.91 -10.87
C SER A 146 11.18 0.32 -10.53
N PRO A 147 12.33 0.51 -11.21
CA PRO A 147 13.18 1.69 -11.00
C PRO A 147 12.41 3.00 -11.19
N GLU A 148 11.55 3.09 -12.21
CA GLU A 148 10.73 4.28 -12.49
C GLU A 148 9.82 4.62 -11.32
N ARG A 149 9.18 3.60 -10.73
CA ARG A 149 8.32 3.81 -9.55
C ARG A 149 9.13 4.23 -8.35
N ARG A 150 10.25 3.52 -8.09
CA ARG A 150 11.12 3.81 -6.94
C ARG A 150 11.67 5.22 -6.98
N ASP A 151 12.03 5.71 -8.14
CA ASP A 151 12.70 7.01 -8.29
C ASP A 151 11.71 8.17 -8.46
N CYS A 152 10.43 7.89 -8.83
CA CYS A 152 9.44 8.92 -9.09
C CYS A 152 8.26 8.93 -8.10
N TRP A 153 7.74 7.77 -7.74
CA TRP A 153 6.41 7.64 -7.09
C TRP A 153 6.43 7.00 -5.72
N CYS A 154 7.49 6.24 -5.40
CA CYS A 154 7.61 5.55 -4.12
C CYS A 154 9.06 5.56 -3.61
N LEU A 155 9.65 6.77 -3.49
CA LEU A 155 10.99 6.95 -2.94
C LEU A 155 11.13 6.26 -1.57
N PRO A 156 12.34 5.81 -1.23
CA PRO A 156 12.62 5.22 0.07
C PRO A 156 12.37 6.20 1.22
N VAL A 157 12.33 5.66 2.43
CA VAL A 157 12.27 6.48 3.65
C VAL A 157 13.44 7.46 3.66
N ASP A 158 13.14 8.74 3.83
CA ASP A 158 14.19 9.76 3.90
C ASP A 158 15.06 9.56 5.14
N GLN A 159 16.37 9.49 4.97
CA GLN A 159 17.30 9.19 6.07
C GLN A 159 17.45 10.36 7.04
N THR A 160 17.28 11.61 6.56
CA THR A 160 17.27 12.80 7.42
C THR A 160 15.99 12.81 8.27
N PHE A 161 14.84 12.57 7.65
CA PHE A 161 13.58 12.38 8.38
C PHE A 161 13.70 11.27 9.42
N LEU A 162 14.21 10.10 9.04
CA LEU A 162 14.35 8.94 9.92
C LEU A 162 15.22 9.27 11.14
N ARG A 163 16.34 9.96 10.93
CA ARG A 163 17.23 10.40 12.01
C ARG A 163 16.51 11.35 12.97
N HIS A 164 15.87 12.40 12.46
CA HIS A 164 15.13 13.36 13.29
C HIS A 164 13.94 12.71 14.01
N LEU A 165 13.20 11.83 13.35
CA LEU A 165 12.10 11.07 13.93
C LEU A 165 12.55 10.25 15.15
N ASN A 166 13.72 9.60 15.07
CA ASN A 166 14.22 8.73 16.13
C ASN A 166 14.95 9.50 17.26
N THR A 167 15.52 10.68 16.98
CA THR A 167 16.15 11.52 17.99
C THR A 167 15.13 12.37 18.74
N GLN A 168 14.23 13.05 18.02
CA GLN A 168 13.25 13.98 18.62
C GLN A 168 12.04 13.28 19.22
N ARG A 169 11.68 12.10 18.71
CA ARG A 169 10.57 11.27 19.22
C ARG A 169 9.28 12.06 19.44
N PRO A 170 8.66 12.60 18.37
CA PRO A 170 7.49 13.45 18.49
C PRO A 170 6.39 12.78 19.31
N ARG A 171 5.73 13.57 20.15
CA ARG A 171 4.65 13.11 21.05
C ARG A 171 3.27 13.47 20.55
N THR A 172 3.19 14.53 19.74
CA THR A 172 1.93 14.99 19.15
C THR A 172 1.91 14.73 17.64
N SER A 173 0.72 14.67 17.07
CA SER A 173 0.54 14.56 15.62
C SER A 173 1.12 15.77 14.90
N ASP A 174 1.02 16.94 15.49
CA ASP A 174 1.56 18.19 14.92
C ASP A 174 3.08 18.18 14.86
N ASP A 175 3.75 17.69 15.90
CA ASP A 175 5.21 17.57 15.89
C ASP A 175 5.67 16.58 14.83
N LEU A 176 4.96 15.45 14.70
CA LEU A 176 5.25 14.49 13.64
C LEU A 176 5.01 15.09 12.25
N ALA A 177 3.95 15.87 12.07
CA ALA A 177 3.65 16.54 10.80
C ALA A 177 4.74 17.56 10.43
N ARG A 178 5.20 18.38 11.39
CA ARG A 178 6.32 19.32 11.17
C ARG A 178 7.57 18.59 10.68
N LEU A 179 7.96 17.50 11.35
CA LEU A 179 9.10 16.69 10.92
C LEU A 179 8.89 16.09 9.53
N TRP A 180 7.70 15.53 9.27
CA TRP A 180 7.37 14.95 7.97
C TRP A 180 7.51 15.96 6.84
N TYR A 181 6.82 17.08 6.93
CA TYR A 181 6.84 18.10 5.87
C TYR A 181 8.19 18.77 5.72
N ARG A 182 8.97 18.86 6.80
CA ARG A 182 10.32 19.43 6.75
C ARG A 182 11.29 18.55 5.99
N TYR A 183 11.30 17.25 6.24
CA TYR A 183 12.36 16.36 5.78
C TYR A 183 11.96 15.32 4.74
N SER A 184 10.68 15.05 4.51
CA SER A 184 10.23 13.98 3.59
C SER A 184 9.91 14.45 2.18
N GLY A 185 10.10 15.73 1.87
CA GLY A 185 9.88 16.27 0.53
C GLY A 185 10.75 15.60 -0.53
N LYS A 186 10.20 15.36 -1.72
CA LYS A 186 10.95 14.78 -2.86
C LYS A 186 12.15 15.65 -3.28
N TYR A 187 12.07 16.94 -3.07
CA TYR A 187 13.05 17.94 -3.53
C TYR A 187 13.94 18.47 -2.41
N GLY A 188 13.99 17.80 -1.26
CA GLY A 188 14.85 18.14 -0.14
C GLY A 188 14.13 18.77 1.05
N GLU A 189 14.92 19.33 1.98
CA GLU A 189 14.44 19.94 3.21
C GLU A 189 13.65 21.22 2.95
N ARG A 190 12.56 21.40 3.73
CA ARG A 190 11.71 22.61 3.74
C ARG A 190 11.73 23.26 5.12
N PRO A 191 12.66 24.19 5.40
CA PRO A 191 12.81 24.80 6.71
C PRO A 191 11.58 25.55 7.22
N ASP A 192 10.76 26.07 6.28
CA ASP A 192 9.53 26.79 6.59
C ASP A 192 8.37 25.86 7.02
N ALA A 193 8.54 24.54 6.93
CA ALA A 193 7.51 23.58 7.32
C ALA A 193 7.14 23.66 8.81
N ASP A 194 8.06 24.12 9.67
CA ASP A 194 7.76 24.32 11.09
C ASP A 194 6.57 25.27 11.31
N GLN A 195 6.40 26.26 10.43
CA GLN A 195 5.32 27.25 10.46
C GLN A 195 4.19 26.92 9.48
N ASN A 196 4.50 26.29 8.35
CA ASN A 196 3.59 26.13 7.21
C ASN A 196 3.06 24.70 7.02
N TRP A 197 3.33 23.75 7.90
CA TRP A 197 2.92 22.37 7.76
C TRP A 197 1.40 22.19 7.56
N GLN A 198 0.59 23.07 8.17
CA GLN A 198 -0.88 23.05 8.01
C GLN A 198 -1.31 23.41 6.58
N ARG A 199 -0.55 24.23 5.88
CA ARG A 199 -0.74 24.50 4.46
C ARG A 199 -0.38 23.28 3.65
N TYR A 200 0.79 22.68 3.85
CA TYR A 200 1.27 21.52 3.11
C TYR A 200 0.33 20.31 3.23
N ARG A 201 -0.24 20.06 4.42
CA ARG A 201 -1.20 18.96 4.59
C ARG A 201 -2.46 19.09 3.73
N ARG A 202 -2.80 20.30 3.27
CA ARG A 202 -3.97 20.56 2.40
C ARG A 202 -3.64 20.46 0.92
N GLU A 203 -2.36 20.44 0.56
CA GLU A 203 -1.90 20.35 -0.81
C GLU A 203 -2.02 18.91 -1.31
N HIS A 204 -2.98 18.64 -2.19
CA HIS A 204 -3.25 17.30 -2.71
C HIS A 204 -2.00 16.62 -3.31
N TYR A 205 -1.17 17.39 -4.01
CA TYR A 205 0.05 16.91 -4.66
C TYR A 205 1.32 17.32 -3.91
N ASP A 206 1.26 17.45 -2.57
CA ASP A 206 2.46 17.74 -1.78
C ASP A 206 3.59 16.74 -2.10
N PRO A 207 4.81 17.20 -2.41
CA PRO A 207 5.91 16.32 -2.82
C PRO A 207 6.31 15.25 -1.78
N SER A 208 5.94 15.41 -0.51
CA SER A 208 6.22 14.41 0.52
C SER A 208 5.41 13.13 0.36
N ARG A 209 4.30 13.16 -0.42
CA ARG A 209 3.46 11.98 -0.68
C ARG A 209 4.17 10.88 -1.49
N TYR A 210 5.21 11.24 -2.25
CA TYR A 210 5.88 10.31 -3.17
C TYR A 210 6.93 9.42 -2.47
N ARG A 211 6.59 8.92 -1.28
CA ARG A 211 7.36 7.94 -0.53
C ARG A 211 6.68 6.57 -0.54
N LEU A 212 7.46 5.49 -0.46
CA LEU A 212 6.96 4.11 -0.33
C LEU A 212 5.94 4.00 0.82
N LEU A 213 6.27 4.59 1.96
CA LEU A 213 5.36 4.81 3.08
C LEU A 213 5.02 6.30 3.15
N ASN A 214 3.82 6.65 2.75
CA ASN A 214 3.34 8.02 2.70
C ASN A 214 2.57 8.40 3.97
N LEU A 215 3.17 9.25 4.81
CA LEU A 215 2.49 9.81 5.99
C LEU A 215 1.75 11.13 5.71
N HIS A 216 1.89 11.74 4.52
CA HIS A 216 1.03 12.86 4.14
C HIS A 216 -0.45 12.48 4.24
N SER A 217 -0.79 11.24 3.85
CA SER A 217 -2.15 10.69 3.99
C SER A 217 -2.65 10.62 5.43
N VAL A 218 -1.75 10.46 6.41
CA VAL A 218 -2.11 10.49 7.84
C VAL A 218 -2.68 11.85 8.22
N PHE A 219 -2.02 12.91 7.77
CA PHE A 219 -2.39 14.29 8.13
C PHE A 219 -3.55 14.84 7.30
N SER A 220 -3.70 14.37 6.05
CA SER A 220 -4.72 14.89 5.11
C SER A 220 -5.99 14.05 5.06
N LYS A 221 -5.88 12.72 5.17
CA LYS A 221 -6.98 11.76 4.96
C LYS A 221 -7.27 10.87 6.19
N GLY A 222 -6.39 10.86 7.21
CA GLY A 222 -6.50 9.94 8.35
C GLY A 222 -6.18 8.48 8.00
N THR A 223 -5.33 8.24 7.01
CA THR A 223 -4.88 6.91 6.60
C THR A 223 -3.37 6.85 6.45
N ILE A 224 -2.80 5.66 6.64
CA ILE A 224 -1.40 5.34 6.34
C ILE A 224 -1.37 4.75 4.94
N GLU A 225 -0.67 5.37 4.01
CA GLU A 225 -0.64 4.92 2.61
C GLU A 225 0.68 4.23 2.27
N PHE A 226 0.59 3.05 1.67
CA PHE A 226 1.70 2.31 1.09
C PHE A 226 1.62 2.38 -0.44
N ARG A 227 2.64 2.96 -1.07
CA ARG A 227 2.70 3.22 -2.52
C ARG A 227 3.68 2.32 -3.27
N ALA A 228 4.19 1.29 -2.59
CA ALA A 228 5.31 0.47 -3.06
C ALA A 228 4.99 -0.43 -4.27
N PHE A 229 3.73 -0.68 -4.57
CA PHE A 229 3.35 -1.79 -5.42
C PHE A 229 3.25 -1.38 -6.89
N ASN A 230 3.90 -2.15 -7.78
CA ASN A 230 3.55 -2.13 -9.20
C ASN A 230 2.08 -2.57 -9.35
N SER A 231 1.38 -2.08 -10.36
CA SER A 231 0.02 -2.56 -10.58
C SER A 231 0.02 -4.02 -11.03
N THR A 232 -1.02 -4.72 -10.60
CA THR A 232 -1.31 -6.10 -10.98
C THR A 232 -2.81 -6.35 -10.92
N LEU A 233 -3.32 -7.16 -11.83
CA LEU A 233 -4.68 -7.71 -11.79
C LEU A 233 -4.67 -9.20 -11.41
N HIS A 234 -3.60 -9.63 -10.73
CA HIS A 234 -3.54 -10.95 -10.11
C HIS A 234 -4.10 -10.87 -8.68
N ALA A 235 -5.30 -11.41 -8.48
CA ALA A 235 -6.05 -11.31 -7.22
C ALA A 235 -5.27 -11.80 -5.98
N GLY A 236 -4.39 -12.82 -6.16
CA GLY A 236 -3.52 -13.32 -5.08
C GLY A 236 -2.43 -12.34 -4.68
N GLU A 237 -1.87 -11.58 -5.63
CA GLU A 237 -0.89 -10.53 -5.34
C GLU A 237 -1.54 -9.36 -4.63
N VAL A 238 -2.71 -8.90 -5.11
CA VAL A 238 -3.49 -7.84 -4.45
C VAL A 238 -3.81 -8.20 -3.00
N LYS A 239 -4.30 -9.41 -2.74
CA LYS A 239 -4.49 -9.93 -1.38
C LYS A 239 -3.20 -9.88 -0.56
N SER A 240 -2.08 -10.27 -1.16
CA SER A 240 -0.79 -10.30 -0.49
C SER A 240 -0.33 -8.90 -0.06
N TYR A 241 -0.56 -7.89 -0.90
CA TYR A 241 -0.22 -6.50 -0.61
C TYR A 241 -1.05 -5.94 0.55
N ILE A 242 -2.38 -6.17 0.53
CA ILE A 242 -3.27 -5.76 1.62
C ILE A 242 -2.83 -6.42 2.93
N GLN A 243 -2.61 -7.74 2.93
CA GLN A 243 -2.22 -8.48 4.12
C GLN A 243 -0.86 -8.04 4.68
N LEU A 244 0.11 -7.75 3.82
CA LEU A 244 1.42 -7.25 4.21
C LEU A 244 1.32 -5.87 4.89
N CYS A 245 0.56 -4.94 4.32
CA CYS A 245 0.37 -3.61 4.89
C CYS A 245 -0.33 -3.67 6.25
N MET A 246 -1.39 -4.48 6.36
CA MET A 246 -2.09 -4.70 7.63
C MET A 246 -1.18 -5.34 8.69
N ALA A 247 -0.31 -6.28 8.28
CA ALA A 247 0.63 -6.95 9.19
C ALA A 247 1.72 -5.99 9.69
N MET A 248 2.28 -5.15 8.83
CA MET A 248 3.27 -4.13 9.23
C MET A 248 2.66 -3.10 10.18
N SER A 249 1.47 -2.59 9.87
CA SER A 249 0.72 -1.68 10.73
C SER A 249 0.41 -2.31 12.09
N HIS A 250 -0.08 -3.56 12.11
CA HIS A 250 -0.35 -4.29 13.34
C HIS A 250 0.91 -4.47 14.21
N MET A 251 2.02 -4.84 13.60
CA MET A 251 3.30 -4.98 14.31
C MET A 251 3.74 -3.66 14.93
N ALA A 252 3.55 -2.55 14.22
CA ALA A 252 3.88 -1.21 14.72
C ALA A 252 3.05 -0.82 15.95
N LEU A 253 1.76 -1.17 15.97
CA LEU A 253 0.86 -0.97 17.12
C LEU A 253 1.29 -1.81 18.33
N LYS A 254 1.64 -3.08 18.11
CA LYS A 254 1.98 -4.06 19.14
C LYS A 254 3.37 -3.83 19.76
N SER A 255 4.29 -3.25 18.99
CA SER A 255 5.69 -3.12 19.40
C SER A 255 5.88 -1.97 20.40
N ALA A 256 6.55 -2.24 21.50
CA ALA A 256 7.00 -1.20 22.43
C ALA A 256 7.97 -0.23 21.74
N SER A 257 8.85 -0.76 20.86
CA SER A 257 9.75 -0.01 19.99
C SER A 257 10.14 -0.84 18.79
N ALA A 258 10.56 -0.19 17.70
CA ALA A 258 11.12 -0.82 16.52
C ALA A 258 12.46 -0.17 16.14
N SER A 259 13.43 -0.99 15.73
CA SER A 259 14.73 -0.53 15.27
C SER A 259 14.69 -0.21 13.78
N PRO A 260 15.27 0.92 13.32
CA PRO A 260 15.42 1.22 11.91
C PRO A 260 16.58 0.47 11.24
N ARG A 261 17.41 -0.26 12.00
CA ARG A 261 18.61 -0.94 11.48
C ARG A 261 18.22 -2.00 10.44
N ARG A 262 18.87 -1.94 9.28
CA ARG A 262 18.75 -2.94 8.22
C ARG A 262 19.52 -4.21 8.60
N PRO A 263 19.00 -5.42 8.32
CA PRO A 263 19.74 -6.64 8.55
C PRO A 263 20.86 -6.79 7.51
N GLU A 264 22.01 -7.18 7.95
CA GLU A 264 23.04 -7.75 7.07
C GLU A 264 22.70 -9.22 6.83
N THR A 265 22.62 -9.63 5.58
CA THR A 265 22.24 -11.00 5.23
C THR A 265 22.81 -11.47 3.90
N ASP A 266 23.38 -12.68 3.92
CA ASP A 266 23.82 -13.41 2.72
C ASP A 266 22.68 -14.27 2.15
N ASN A 267 21.56 -14.37 2.86
CA ASN A 267 20.38 -15.14 2.45
C ASN A 267 19.10 -14.32 2.62
N PRO A 268 18.78 -13.45 1.64
CA PRO A 268 17.60 -12.61 1.68
C PRO A 268 16.30 -13.41 1.84
N ALA A 269 16.14 -14.55 1.16
CA ALA A 269 14.95 -15.38 1.25
C ALA A 269 14.70 -15.87 2.69
N TYR A 270 15.70 -16.37 3.39
CA TYR A 270 15.55 -16.80 4.77
C TYR A 270 15.21 -15.62 5.70
N THR A 271 15.93 -14.52 5.54
CA THR A 271 15.73 -13.32 6.37
C THR A 271 14.34 -12.75 6.18
N PHE A 272 13.86 -12.65 4.93
CA PHE A 272 12.55 -12.14 4.61
C PHE A 272 11.43 -13.06 5.11
N ARG A 273 11.56 -14.37 4.89
CA ARG A 273 10.62 -15.36 5.43
C ARG A 273 10.50 -15.26 6.96
N CYS A 274 11.64 -15.22 7.66
CA CYS A 274 11.63 -15.05 9.12
C CYS A 274 10.94 -13.77 9.56
N TRP A 275 11.10 -12.69 8.80
CA TRP A 275 10.42 -11.43 9.07
C TRP A 275 8.91 -11.52 8.84
N LEU A 276 8.44 -12.15 7.75
CA LEU A 276 7.00 -12.38 7.53
C LEU A 276 6.37 -13.16 8.68
N LEU A 277 7.06 -14.19 9.21
CA LEU A 277 6.59 -14.93 10.38
C LEU A 277 6.52 -14.06 11.65
N ARG A 278 7.48 -13.14 11.84
CA ARG A 278 7.45 -12.17 12.94
C ARG A 278 6.32 -11.14 12.79
N LEU A 279 5.90 -10.85 11.57
CA LEU A 279 4.70 -10.06 11.28
C LEU A 279 3.40 -10.83 11.53
N GLU A 280 3.49 -12.05 12.10
CA GLU A 280 2.36 -12.95 12.35
C GLU A 280 1.66 -13.44 11.06
N MET A 281 2.36 -13.43 9.93
CA MET A 281 1.86 -13.95 8.66
C MET A 281 2.14 -15.45 8.50
N ASN A 282 1.75 -16.26 9.49
CA ASN A 282 2.11 -17.69 9.57
C ASN A 282 0.94 -18.67 9.41
N GLY A 283 -0.30 -18.25 9.58
CA GLY A 283 -1.48 -19.10 9.42
C GLY A 283 -1.78 -19.52 7.95
N PRO A 284 -2.73 -20.43 7.73
CA PRO A 284 -3.14 -20.86 6.39
C PRO A 284 -3.71 -19.72 5.55
N GLU A 285 -4.38 -18.76 6.18
CA GLU A 285 -4.90 -17.54 5.52
C GLU A 285 -3.82 -16.67 4.86
N PHE A 286 -2.55 -16.81 5.29
CA PHE A 286 -1.40 -16.10 4.72
C PHE A 286 -0.58 -16.95 3.74
N LYS A 287 -1.01 -18.18 3.42
CA LYS A 287 -0.27 -19.06 2.51
C LYS A 287 -0.02 -18.38 1.17
N THR A 288 -1.07 -17.89 0.54
CA THR A 288 -0.98 -17.15 -0.74
C THR A 288 -0.06 -15.94 -0.63
N ALA A 289 -0.18 -15.15 0.45
CA ALA A 289 0.69 -13.99 0.65
C ALA A 289 2.17 -14.39 0.74
N ARG A 290 2.50 -15.42 1.51
CA ARG A 290 3.88 -15.91 1.59
C ARG A 290 4.40 -16.42 0.25
N GLU A 291 3.60 -17.13 -0.53
CA GLU A 291 3.97 -17.61 -1.86
C GLU A 291 4.32 -16.45 -2.79
N HIS A 292 3.45 -15.43 -2.90
CA HIS A 292 3.70 -14.28 -3.77
C HIS A 292 4.87 -13.42 -3.29
N LEU A 293 4.93 -13.10 -2.00
CA LEU A 293 5.98 -12.25 -1.43
C LEU A 293 7.36 -12.91 -1.46
N MET A 294 7.42 -14.24 -1.41
CA MET A 294 8.68 -15.00 -1.47
C MET A 294 9.14 -15.33 -2.89
N LYS A 295 8.29 -15.18 -3.89
CA LYS A 295 8.49 -15.65 -5.27
C LYS A 295 9.80 -15.15 -5.90
N HIS A 296 10.20 -13.93 -5.62
CA HIS A 296 11.36 -13.26 -6.21
C HIS A 296 12.54 -13.12 -5.25
N MET A 297 12.47 -13.74 -4.08
CA MET A 297 13.54 -13.66 -3.09
C MET A 297 14.66 -14.66 -3.41
N PRO A 298 15.91 -14.18 -3.61
CA PRO A 298 17.04 -15.08 -3.87
C PRO A 298 17.51 -15.76 -2.59
N GLY A 299 18.03 -16.96 -2.75
CA GLY A 299 18.56 -17.77 -1.66
C GLY A 299 17.64 -18.91 -1.24
N ASN A 300 17.89 -19.47 -0.08
CA ASN A 300 17.15 -20.61 0.46
C ASN A 300 16.24 -20.17 1.60
N ALA A 301 14.93 -20.24 1.39
CA ALA A 301 13.97 -19.85 2.42
C ALA A 301 13.91 -20.80 3.63
N ALA A 302 14.33 -22.06 3.49
CA ALA A 302 14.25 -23.05 4.55
C ALA A 302 15.48 -23.04 5.49
N TRP A 303 16.66 -22.77 4.96
CA TRP A 303 17.92 -22.91 5.68
C TRP A 303 18.75 -21.63 5.62
N ARG A 304 19.24 -21.18 6.81
CA ARG A 304 20.06 -19.97 6.91
C ARG A 304 21.42 -20.12 6.18
N ASN A 305 22.10 -21.23 6.37
CA ASN A 305 23.48 -21.48 5.95
C ASN A 305 23.58 -22.65 4.95
N GLY A 306 22.75 -22.70 3.92
CA GLY A 306 22.74 -23.77 2.92
C GLY A 306 21.78 -24.91 3.27
N SER A 307 21.81 -26.00 2.48
CA SER A 307 20.95 -27.17 2.71
C SER A 307 21.49 -28.06 3.86
N ALA A 308 20.59 -28.82 4.51
CA ALA A 308 20.96 -29.81 5.55
C ALA A 308 22.00 -30.84 5.07
N THR A 309 22.12 -31.05 3.76
CA THR A 309 23.05 -31.97 3.12
C THR A 309 24.52 -31.51 3.18
N THR A 310 24.77 -30.21 3.33
CA THR A 310 26.15 -29.65 3.38
C THR A 310 26.79 -29.75 4.78
N ARG A 311 26.04 -30.16 5.80
CA ARG A 311 26.55 -30.32 7.17
C ARG A 311 27.12 -31.70 7.50
N ARG A 312 27.19 -32.64 6.56
CA ARG A 312 27.70 -34.00 6.78
C ARG A 312 29.11 -34.25 6.28
N VAL A 313 29.85 -33.23 5.88
CA VAL A 313 31.26 -33.39 5.47
C VAL A 313 32.11 -32.33 6.16
N SER A 314 32.41 -32.55 7.41
CA SER A 314 33.59 -32.02 8.10
C SER A 314 33.77 -32.74 9.42
#